data_3e02ab5fea5b3dec74c055c236be2d36
#
_entry.id   3e02ab5fea5b3dec74c055c236be2d36
#
_cell.length_a   1.000
_cell.length_b   1.000
_cell.length_c   1.000
_cell.angle_alpha   90.00
_cell.angle_beta   90.00
_cell.angle_gamma   90.00
#
_symmetry.space_group_name_H-M   'P 1'
#
loop_
_entity.id
_entity.type
_entity.pdbx_description
1 polymer ?
#
loop_
_entity_poly.entity_id
_entity_poly.type
_entity_poly.pdbx_seq_one_letter_code
_entity_poly.pdbx_strand_id
1 'polypeptide(L)'
;KILESTRITHIVIAEETQNRSELLQITAIAENYGIKVSVIPVYSDFLSSRTMDNTVNGLYVIDLKMQETCDIMGVNIVVTDMDKTMTLLESQLEQWRGKYICVANVHTTVTAHEDAEYRYIQNHAVMALPDGGPLSQFSRRQGYAAAQRVTGPDLMKQVLAVSAEKGWRHYFYGSTPETLQLLRKKVEE
;
A
#
# COMPACT_ATOMS: atom_id res chain seq x y z
N LYS A 1 -0.02 23.39 -11.27
CA LYS A 1 0.80 24.62 -10.98
C LYS A 1 1.08 24.80 -9.49
N ILE A 2 0.07 24.70 -8.59
CA ILE A 2 0.32 24.85 -7.13
C ILE A 2 1.14 23.67 -6.59
N LEU A 3 0.84 22.44 -7.00
CA LEU A 3 1.53 21.23 -6.54
C LEU A 3 2.98 21.14 -7.04
N GLU A 4 3.31 21.80 -8.13
CA GLU A 4 4.67 21.85 -8.72
C GLU A 4 5.57 22.89 -8.05
N SER A 5 4.99 23.93 -7.45
CA SER A 5 5.73 25.08 -6.89
C SER A 5 5.88 25.06 -5.35
N THR A 6 5.16 24.16 -4.67
CA THR A 6 5.11 24.16 -3.21
C THR A 6 5.37 22.74 -2.68
N ARG A 7 6.17 22.60 -1.63
CA ARG A 7 6.38 21.30 -0.94
C ARG A 7 5.14 20.92 -0.12
N ILE A 8 4.05 20.56 -0.80
CA ILE A 8 2.84 20.05 -0.17
C ILE A 8 3.04 18.55 0.05
N THR A 9 2.86 18.08 1.26
CA THR A 9 2.93 16.67 1.63
C THR A 9 1.57 16.07 1.95
N HIS A 10 0.58 16.93 2.21
CA HIS A 10 -0.74 16.49 2.63
C HIS A 10 -1.80 17.52 2.19
N ILE A 11 -2.90 17.04 1.64
CA ILE A 11 -4.11 17.80 1.31
C ILE A 11 -5.22 17.32 2.24
N VAL A 12 -5.87 18.26 2.95
CA VAL A 12 -7.06 17.98 3.75
C VAL A 12 -8.26 18.64 3.08
N ILE A 13 -9.26 17.85 2.71
CA ILE A 13 -10.49 18.33 2.08
C ILE A 13 -11.55 18.52 3.17
N ALA A 14 -12.06 19.75 3.29
CA ALA A 14 -12.99 20.17 4.33
C ALA A 14 -14.25 20.80 3.67
N GLU A 15 -14.88 20.08 2.74
CA GLU A 15 -16.08 20.54 2.04
C GLU A 15 -17.34 19.86 2.56
N GLU A 16 -18.43 20.62 2.67
CA GLU A 16 -19.74 20.08 3.09
C GLU A 16 -20.36 19.16 2.03
N THR A 17 -20.09 19.41 0.74
CA THR A 17 -20.60 18.59 -0.38
C THR A 17 -19.44 17.82 -1.00
N GLN A 18 -19.32 16.55 -0.63
CA GLN A 18 -18.24 15.70 -1.12
C GLN A 18 -18.73 14.89 -2.34
N ASN A 19 -18.39 15.35 -3.54
CA ASN A 19 -18.64 14.62 -4.76
C ASN A 19 -17.58 13.50 -4.92
N ARG A 20 -18.03 12.23 -4.93
CA ARG A 20 -17.14 11.07 -5.05
C ARG A 20 -16.22 11.13 -6.27
N SER A 21 -16.71 11.60 -7.41
CA SER A 21 -15.88 11.67 -8.63
C SER A 21 -14.78 12.73 -8.52
N GLU A 22 -15.04 13.85 -7.88
CA GLU A 22 -14.05 14.90 -7.62
C GLU A 22 -13.01 14.43 -6.60
N LEU A 23 -13.43 13.76 -5.54
CA LEU A 23 -12.52 13.18 -4.55
C LEU A 23 -11.57 12.17 -5.19
N LEU A 24 -12.08 11.29 -6.06
CA LEU A 24 -11.26 10.32 -6.79
C LEU A 24 -10.27 11.02 -7.73
N GLN A 25 -10.66 12.09 -8.43
CA GLN A 25 -9.75 12.85 -9.28
C GLN A 25 -8.67 13.57 -8.48
N ILE A 26 -9.02 14.22 -7.38
CA ILE A 26 -8.06 14.90 -6.50
C ILE A 26 -7.08 13.89 -5.94
N THR A 27 -7.58 12.73 -5.47
CA THR A 27 -6.74 11.67 -4.91
C THR A 27 -5.77 11.12 -5.97
N ALA A 28 -6.26 10.83 -7.18
CA ALA A 28 -5.43 10.34 -8.28
C ALA A 28 -4.32 11.34 -8.66
N ILE A 29 -4.66 12.64 -8.74
CA ILE A 29 -3.67 13.68 -9.02
C ILE A 29 -2.65 13.79 -7.88
N ALA A 30 -3.11 13.83 -6.64
CA ALA A 30 -2.24 13.98 -5.47
C ALA A 30 -1.28 12.79 -5.30
N GLU A 31 -1.76 11.56 -5.54
CA GLU A 31 -0.93 10.35 -5.50
C GLU A 31 0.20 10.37 -6.54
N ASN A 32 -0.03 10.92 -7.74
CA ASN A 32 1.03 11.11 -8.74
C ASN A 32 2.16 12.03 -8.26
N TYR A 33 1.90 12.88 -7.29
CA TYR A 33 2.89 13.75 -6.65
C TYR A 33 3.36 13.24 -5.28
N GLY A 34 2.96 12.04 -4.87
CA GLY A 34 3.27 11.47 -3.55
C GLY A 34 2.62 12.23 -2.39
N ILE A 35 1.51 12.92 -2.64
CA ILE A 35 0.80 13.76 -1.68
C ILE A 35 -0.35 12.96 -1.06
N LYS A 36 -0.37 12.91 0.27
CA LYS A 36 -1.46 12.30 1.04
C LYS A 36 -2.73 13.14 0.91
N VAL A 37 -3.89 12.49 0.70
CA VAL A 37 -5.19 13.16 0.72
C VAL A 37 -6.04 12.61 1.86
N SER A 38 -6.59 13.49 2.66
CA SER A 38 -7.53 13.15 3.73
C SER A 38 -8.77 14.02 3.60
N VAL A 39 -9.90 13.50 4.06
CA VAL A 39 -11.18 14.19 4.07
C VAL A 39 -11.64 14.37 5.52
N ILE A 40 -12.14 15.55 5.86
CA ILE A 40 -12.92 15.73 7.07
C ILE A 40 -14.34 15.24 6.78
N PRO A 41 -14.82 14.18 7.44
CA PRO A 41 -16.15 13.65 7.16
C PRO A 41 -17.24 14.62 7.62
N VAL A 42 -18.22 14.86 6.76
CA VAL A 42 -19.36 15.74 7.05
C VAL A 42 -20.22 15.20 8.21
N TYR A 43 -20.20 13.90 8.41
CA TYR A 43 -20.98 13.20 9.43
C TYR A 43 -20.04 12.45 10.40
N SER A 44 -19.17 13.18 11.10
CA SER A 44 -18.23 12.61 12.09
C SER A 44 -18.93 11.79 13.19
N ASP A 45 -20.20 12.13 13.51
CA ASP A 45 -20.97 11.49 14.57
C ASP A 45 -21.38 10.03 14.25
N PHE A 46 -21.33 9.65 12.97
CA PHE A 46 -21.67 8.30 12.52
C PHE A 46 -20.45 7.39 12.31
N LEU A 47 -19.23 7.93 12.50
CA LEU A 47 -18.02 7.13 12.35
C LEU A 47 -17.79 6.27 13.59
N SER A 48 -17.60 4.98 13.38
CA SER A 48 -17.21 4.09 14.47
C SER A 48 -15.83 4.48 15.02
N SER A 49 -15.59 4.26 16.31
CA SER A 49 -14.32 4.55 16.98
C SER A 49 -13.07 3.95 16.32
N ARG A 50 -13.24 2.94 15.47
CA ARG A 50 -12.15 2.31 14.68
C ARG A 50 -11.68 3.12 13.48
N THR A 51 -12.44 4.11 13.05
CA THR A 51 -12.09 5.01 11.92
C THR A 51 -11.45 6.32 12.39
N MET A 52 -11.33 6.54 13.71
CA MET A 52 -10.95 7.82 14.29
C MET A 52 -9.45 7.93 14.68
N ASP A 53 -8.59 7.03 14.21
CA ASP A 53 -7.18 7.00 14.61
C ASP A 53 -6.32 8.10 13.95
N ASN A 54 -6.82 8.77 12.92
CA ASN A 54 -6.10 9.84 12.24
C ASN A 54 -6.67 11.21 12.59
N THR A 55 -5.85 12.06 13.21
CA THR A 55 -6.20 13.46 13.47
C THR A 55 -5.19 14.41 12.84
N VAL A 56 -5.67 15.53 12.30
CA VAL A 56 -4.84 16.64 11.85
C VAL A 56 -5.29 17.88 12.65
N ASN A 57 -4.40 18.42 13.48
CA ASN A 57 -4.70 19.53 14.39
C ASN A 57 -5.95 19.32 15.27
N GLY A 58 -6.18 18.08 15.73
CA GLY A 58 -7.32 17.73 16.56
C GLY A 58 -8.64 17.50 15.80
N LEU A 59 -8.64 17.62 14.48
CA LEU A 59 -9.78 17.27 13.62
C LEU A 59 -9.63 15.83 13.12
N TYR A 60 -10.69 15.05 13.22
CA TYR A 60 -10.72 13.72 12.63
C TYR A 60 -10.69 13.78 11.10
N VAL A 61 -9.84 12.98 10.50
CA VAL A 61 -9.70 12.89 9.05
C VAL A 61 -9.74 11.44 8.57
N ILE A 62 -10.30 11.21 7.39
CA ILE A 62 -10.25 9.93 6.70
C ILE A 62 -9.25 10.04 5.57
N ASP A 63 -8.26 9.15 5.56
CA ASP A 63 -7.29 9.07 4.48
C ASP A 63 -7.91 8.43 3.24
N LEU A 64 -7.90 9.17 2.14
CA LEU A 64 -8.30 8.63 0.85
C LEU A 64 -7.12 7.88 0.23
N LYS A 65 -7.33 6.61 -0.06
CA LYS A 65 -6.38 5.77 -0.79
C LYS A 65 -7.04 5.26 -2.06
N MET A 66 -6.32 5.28 -3.17
CA MET A 66 -6.78 4.71 -4.44
C MET A 66 -6.83 3.18 -4.41
N GLN A 67 -6.09 2.56 -3.50
CA GLN A 67 -6.04 1.12 -3.38
C GLN A 67 -7.15 0.64 -2.45
N GLU A 68 -8.01 -0.22 -2.99
CA GLU A 68 -9.00 -0.93 -2.22
C GLU A 68 -8.31 -1.93 -1.29
N THR A 69 -8.73 -1.98 -0.03
CA THR A 69 -8.18 -2.90 0.98
C THR A 69 -9.28 -3.67 1.67
N CYS A 70 -8.96 -4.90 2.08
CA CYS A 70 -9.78 -5.73 2.95
C CYS A 70 -9.14 -5.76 4.34
N ASP A 71 -9.86 -5.38 5.38
CA ASP A 71 -9.38 -5.56 6.76
C ASP A 71 -9.40 -7.06 7.11
N ILE A 72 -8.25 -7.57 7.48
CA ILE A 72 -8.11 -8.94 7.99
C ILE A 72 -7.40 -8.86 9.34
N MET A 73 -8.14 -9.04 10.42
CA MET A 73 -7.64 -9.01 11.81
C MET A 73 -6.93 -7.67 12.16
N GLY A 74 -7.38 -6.56 11.58
CA GLY A 74 -6.80 -5.23 11.78
C GLY A 74 -5.66 -4.88 10.81
N VAL A 75 -5.32 -5.76 9.87
CA VAL A 75 -4.35 -5.50 8.80
C VAL A 75 -5.09 -5.20 7.49
N ASN A 76 -4.78 -4.06 6.88
CA ASN A 76 -5.35 -3.61 5.61
C ASN A 76 -4.67 -4.31 4.43
N ILE A 77 -5.15 -5.48 4.04
CA ILE A 77 -4.64 -6.25 2.91
C ILE A 77 -5.16 -5.66 1.59
N VAL A 78 -4.26 -5.34 0.67
CA VAL A 78 -4.62 -4.74 -0.63
C VAL A 78 -5.37 -5.73 -1.50
N VAL A 79 -6.47 -5.27 -2.10
CA VAL A 79 -7.26 -5.99 -3.09
C VAL A 79 -6.59 -5.82 -4.46
N THR A 80 -5.78 -6.77 -4.83
CA THR A 80 -4.92 -6.71 -6.01
C THR A 80 -4.70 -8.07 -6.65
N ASP A 81 -4.03 -8.06 -7.79
CA ASP A 81 -3.42 -9.20 -8.45
C ASP A 81 -1.98 -8.85 -8.83
N MET A 82 -1.26 -9.77 -9.48
CA MET A 82 0.13 -9.58 -9.85
C MET A 82 0.30 -8.45 -10.88
N ASP A 83 -0.53 -8.43 -11.92
CA ASP A 83 -0.43 -7.45 -13.02
C ASP A 83 -0.70 -6.03 -12.52
N LYS A 84 -1.74 -5.87 -11.69
CA LYS A 84 -2.07 -4.60 -11.05
C LYS A 84 -0.95 -4.14 -10.10
N THR A 85 -0.38 -5.08 -9.34
CA THR A 85 0.75 -4.79 -8.44
C THR A 85 1.97 -4.31 -9.22
N MET A 86 2.33 -4.98 -10.31
CA MET A 86 3.44 -4.58 -11.16
C MET A 86 3.19 -3.23 -11.83
N THR A 87 2.00 -3.00 -12.37
CA THR A 87 1.61 -1.71 -12.97
C THR A 87 1.76 -0.55 -11.98
N LEU A 88 1.29 -0.73 -10.74
CA LEU A 88 1.44 0.28 -9.69
C LEU A 88 2.90 0.50 -9.33
N LEU A 89 3.67 -0.57 -9.17
CA LEU A 89 5.09 -0.49 -8.83
C LEU A 89 5.86 0.26 -9.92
N GLU A 90 5.63 -0.05 -11.19
CA GLU A 90 6.30 0.61 -12.31
C GLU A 90 5.95 2.09 -12.43
N SER A 91 4.69 2.44 -12.20
CA SER A 91 4.20 3.82 -12.33
C SER A 91 4.53 4.70 -11.11
N GLN A 92 4.70 4.10 -9.92
CA GLN A 92 4.82 4.83 -8.65
C GLN A 92 6.20 4.70 -7.98
N LEU A 93 7.15 3.98 -8.59
CA LEU A 93 8.42 3.63 -7.95
C LEU A 93 9.17 4.86 -7.40
N GLU A 94 9.21 5.96 -8.16
CA GLU A 94 9.89 7.18 -7.73
C GLU A 94 9.16 7.90 -6.58
N GLN A 95 7.82 7.89 -6.59
CA GLN A 95 7.00 8.47 -5.52
C GLN A 95 7.07 7.64 -4.24
N TRP A 96 7.37 6.34 -4.37
CA TRP A 96 7.52 5.42 -3.24
C TRP A 96 8.94 5.37 -2.67
N ARG A 97 9.82 6.26 -3.12
CA ARG A 97 11.18 6.37 -2.56
C ARG A 97 11.14 6.54 -1.03
N GLY A 98 11.84 5.67 -0.31
CA GLY A 98 11.83 5.63 1.16
C GLY A 98 10.57 4.99 1.77
N LYS A 99 9.69 4.42 0.95
CA LYS A 99 8.54 3.63 1.39
C LYS A 99 8.85 2.14 1.28
N TYR A 100 7.93 1.30 1.74
CA TYR A 100 8.09 -0.15 1.71
C TYR A 100 6.77 -0.84 1.37
N ILE A 101 6.89 -2.07 0.89
CA ILE A 101 5.79 -2.99 0.63
C ILE A 101 5.93 -4.15 1.61
N CYS A 102 4.85 -4.54 2.27
CA CYS A 102 4.78 -5.74 3.07
C CYS A 102 4.20 -6.89 2.26
N VAL A 103 4.77 -8.08 2.44
CA VAL A 103 4.23 -9.33 1.88
C VAL A 103 3.61 -10.10 3.02
N ALA A 104 2.27 -10.03 3.11
CA ALA A 104 1.51 -10.53 4.25
C ALA A 104 1.00 -11.95 4.02
N ASN A 105 1.15 -12.80 5.00
CA ASN A 105 0.58 -14.14 5.04
C ASN A 105 -0.18 -14.34 6.37
N VAL A 106 -0.77 -15.51 6.58
CA VAL A 106 -1.55 -15.81 7.79
C VAL A 106 -0.71 -15.60 9.07
N HIS A 107 0.54 -16.06 9.07
CA HIS A 107 1.41 -15.92 10.23
C HIS A 107 1.67 -14.43 10.56
N THR A 108 2.10 -13.65 9.58
CA THR A 108 2.37 -12.22 9.79
C THR A 108 1.11 -11.43 10.14
N THR A 109 -0.05 -11.83 9.62
CA THR A 109 -1.34 -11.20 9.96
C THR A 109 -1.76 -11.50 11.41
N VAL A 110 -1.58 -12.75 11.87
CA VAL A 110 -1.83 -13.12 13.28
C VAL A 110 -0.85 -12.41 14.21
N THR A 111 0.45 -12.38 13.88
CA THR A 111 1.44 -11.63 14.65
C THR A 111 1.07 -10.15 14.75
N ALA A 112 0.64 -9.52 13.66
CA ALA A 112 0.19 -8.14 13.65
C ALA A 112 -1.10 -7.92 14.47
N HIS A 113 -1.97 -8.93 14.58
CA HIS A 113 -3.15 -8.87 15.45
C HIS A 113 -2.76 -8.81 16.92
N GLU A 114 -1.74 -9.55 17.31
CA GLU A 114 -1.25 -9.64 18.69
C GLU A 114 -0.29 -8.50 19.05
N ASP A 115 0.45 -7.96 18.07
CA ASP A 115 1.44 -6.89 18.24
C ASP A 115 0.99 -5.62 17.52
N ALA A 116 0.67 -4.59 18.31
CA ALA A 116 0.19 -3.30 17.80
C ALA A 116 1.25 -2.52 17.01
N GLU A 117 2.54 -2.64 17.37
CA GLU A 117 3.63 -1.98 16.66
C GLU A 117 3.85 -2.64 15.29
N TYR A 118 3.86 -3.97 15.26
CA TYR A 118 3.97 -4.71 14.01
C TYR A 118 2.76 -4.47 13.09
N ARG A 119 1.54 -4.39 13.64
CA ARG A 119 0.34 -3.99 12.90
C ARG A 119 0.46 -2.58 12.32
N TYR A 120 0.99 -1.64 13.11
CA TYR A 120 1.27 -0.28 12.62
C TYR A 120 2.20 -0.32 11.41
N ILE A 121 3.29 -1.08 11.47
CA ILE A 121 4.24 -1.24 10.37
C ILE A 121 3.52 -1.79 9.12
N GLN A 122 2.72 -2.84 9.25
CA GLN A 122 1.99 -3.42 8.12
C GLN A 122 1.01 -2.43 7.46
N ASN A 123 0.28 -1.67 8.28
CA ASN A 123 -0.73 -0.72 7.80
C ASN A 123 -0.15 0.58 7.24
N HIS A 124 1.13 0.89 7.51
CA HIS A 124 1.84 2.04 6.95
C HIS A 124 2.69 1.69 5.72
N ALA A 125 2.71 0.44 5.32
CA ALA A 125 3.25 0.06 4.01
C ALA A 125 2.42 0.70 2.88
N VAL A 126 3.05 1.00 1.75
CA VAL A 126 2.30 1.45 0.56
C VAL A 126 1.37 0.37 0.05
N MET A 127 1.74 -0.89 0.25
CA MET A 127 0.89 -2.06 0.01
C MET A 127 1.22 -3.15 1.04
N ALA A 128 0.19 -3.78 1.61
CA ALA A 128 0.30 -5.08 2.29
C ALA A 128 -0.28 -6.14 1.33
N LEU A 129 0.60 -6.85 0.64
CA LEU A 129 0.24 -7.79 -0.43
C LEU A 129 -0.20 -9.14 0.14
N PRO A 130 -1.25 -9.78 -0.41
CA PRO A 130 -1.75 -11.08 0.03
C PRO A 130 -0.88 -12.23 -0.51
N ASP A 131 0.20 -12.59 0.18
CA ASP A 131 1.06 -13.72 -0.21
C ASP A 131 0.37 -15.08 0.03
N GLY A 132 -0.37 -15.18 1.10
CA GLY A 132 -1.07 -16.42 1.43
C GLY A 132 -2.39 -16.60 0.69
N GLY A 133 -2.63 -17.80 0.13
CA GLY A 133 -3.93 -18.17 -0.44
C GLY A 133 -5.13 -17.90 0.48
N PRO A 134 -5.05 -18.18 1.80
CA PRO A 134 -6.12 -17.87 2.74
C PRO A 134 -6.52 -16.40 2.80
N LEU A 135 -5.56 -15.45 2.70
CA LEU A 135 -5.87 -14.02 2.74
C LEU A 135 -6.70 -13.59 1.53
N SER A 136 -6.28 -13.96 0.32
CA SER A 136 -7.03 -13.66 -0.90
C SER A 136 -8.39 -14.36 -0.94
N GLN A 137 -8.49 -15.59 -0.41
CA GLN A 137 -9.78 -16.28 -0.29
C GLN A 137 -10.71 -15.57 0.69
N PHE A 138 -10.21 -15.13 1.83
CA PHE A 138 -10.97 -14.38 2.81
C PHE A 138 -11.47 -13.07 2.19
N SER A 139 -10.61 -12.30 1.53
CA SER A 139 -11.00 -11.07 0.84
C SER A 139 -12.13 -11.31 -0.17
N ARG A 140 -12.04 -12.38 -0.98
CA ARG A 140 -13.12 -12.73 -1.92
C ARG A 140 -14.43 -13.07 -1.22
N ARG A 141 -14.39 -13.76 -0.07
CA ARG A 141 -15.60 -14.05 0.73
C ARG A 141 -16.22 -12.79 1.33
N GLN A 142 -15.44 -11.74 1.55
CA GLN A 142 -15.90 -10.43 1.99
C GLN A 142 -16.44 -9.55 0.84
N GLY A 143 -16.51 -10.08 -0.38
CA GLY A 143 -17.06 -9.37 -1.54
C GLY A 143 -16.00 -8.78 -2.48
N TYR A 144 -14.72 -8.87 -2.16
CA TYR A 144 -13.62 -8.35 -2.99
C TYR A 144 -13.23 -9.36 -4.07
N ALA A 145 -14.06 -9.49 -5.11
CA ALA A 145 -13.89 -10.52 -6.15
C ALA A 145 -12.54 -10.47 -6.88
N ALA A 146 -11.95 -9.28 -6.99
CA ALA A 146 -10.67 -9.04 -7.66
C ALA A 146 -9.44 -9.46 -6.83
N ALA A 147 -9.61 -9.81 -5.53
CA ALA A 147 -8.50 -10.19 -4.68
C ALA A 147 -7.86 -11.50 -5.13
N GLN A 148 -6.59 -11.44 -5.54
CA GLN A 148 -5.79 -12.59 -5.90
C GLN A 148 -4.53 -12.69 -5.02
N ARG A 149 -3.89 -13.84 -5.08
CA ARG A 149 -2.65 -14.07 -4.36
C ARG A 149 -1.48 -13.42 -5.11
N VAL A 150 -0.67 -12.65 -4.38
CA VAL A 150 0.60 -12.06 -4.85
C VAL A 150 1.71 -12.55 -3.96
N THR A 151 2.53 -13.50 -4.43
CA THR A 151 3.61 -14.07 -3.62
C THR A 151 4.87 -13.23 -3.71
N GLY A 152 5.62 -13.13 -2.60
CA GLY A 152 6.90 -12.45 -2.58
C GLY A 152 7.90 -12.97 -3.62
N PRO A 153 8.12 -14.29 -3.73
CA PRO A 153 9.04 -14.85 -4.72
C PRO A 153 8.63 -14.58 -6.18
N ASP A 154 7.33 -14.65 -6.50
CA ASP A 154 6.87 -14.38 -7.86
C ASP A 154 6.95 -12.89 -8.20
N LEU A 155 6.61 -12.02 -7.24
CA LEU A 155 6.79 -10.57 -7.39
C LEU A 155 8.27 -10.24 -7.61
N MET A 156 9.17 -10.81 -6.82
CA MET A 156 10.62 -10.59 -6.97
C MET A 156 11.10 -10.97 -8.37
N LYS A 157 10.67 -12.13 -8.91
CA LYS A 157 11.02 -12.55 -10.27
C LYS A 157 10.57 -11.55 -11.32
N GLN A 158 9.33 -11.06 -11.24
CA GLN A 158 8.80 -10.10 -12.20
C GLN A 158 9.50 -8.74 -12.09
N VAL A 159 9.74 -8.26 -10.87
CA VAL A 159 10.48 -7.03 -10.64
C VAL A 159 11.90 -7.11 -11.22
N LEU A 160 12.60 -8.23 -11.03
CA LEU A 160 13.94 -8.42 -11.59
C LEU A 160 13.93 -8.45 -13.12
N ALA A 161 12.94 -9.12 -13.74
CA ALA A 161 12.80 -9.15 -15.19
C ALA A 161 12.58 -7.74 -15.77
N VAL A 162 11.66 -6.96 -15.20
CA VAL A 162 11.41 -5.57 -15.63
C VAL A 162 12.62 -4.67 -15.37
N SER A 163 13.37 -4.93 -14.31
CA SER A 163 14.55 -4.12 -13.93
C SER A 163 15.66 -4.17 -14.96
N ALA A 164 15.83 -5.31 -15.63
CA ALA A 164 16.83 -5.47 -16.69
C ALA A 164 16.59 -4.49 -17.84
N GLU A 165 15.32 -4.24 -18.18
CA GLU A 165 14.95 -3.29 -19.24
C GLU A 165 14.98 -1.84 -18.76
N LYS A 166 14.59 -1.58 -17.50
CA LYS A 166 14.44 -0.23 -16.94
C LYS A 166 15.69 0.28 -16.21
N GLY A 167 16.71 -0.53 -16.06
CA GLY A 167 17.95 -0.17 -15.38
C GLY A 167 17.78 0.08 -13.88
N TRP A 168 16.80 -0.58 -13.24
CA TRP A 168 16.62 -0.47 -11.80
C TRP A 168 17.74 -1.16 -11.04
N ARG A 169 18.11 -0.60 -9.90
CA ARG A 169 19.16 -1.14 -9.03
C ARG A 169 18.54 -1.83 -7.84
N HIS A 170 19.07 -2.98 -7.48
CA HIS A 170 18.61 -3.78 -6.36
C HIS A 170 19.67 -3.85 -5.26
N TYR A 171 19.19 -3.92 -4.03
CA TYR A 171 20.02 -4.20 -2.85
C TYR A 171 19.35 -5.34 -2.07
N PHE A 172 20.08 -6.43 -1.87
CA PHE A 172 19.59 -7.57 -1.10
C PHE A 172 20.17 -7.51 0.31
N TYR A 173 19.32 -7.62 1.29
CA TYR A 173 19.68 -7.61 2.70
C TYR A 173 19.13 -8.84 3.41
N GLY A 174 19.96 -9.48 4.24
CA GLY A 174 19.60 -10.68 5.01
C GLY A 174 20.29 -11.93 4.50
N SER A 175 20.00 -13.09 5.13
CA SER A 175 20.64 -14.38 4.83
C SER A 175 22.15 -14.41 5.10
N THR A 176 22.85 -15.44 4.61
CA THR A 176 24.32 -15.59 4.76
C THR A 176 25.05 -15.00 3.54
N PRO A 177 26.34 -14.63 3.69
CA PRO A 177 27.15 -14.15 2.56
C PRO A 177 27.16 -15.12 1.38
N GLU A 178 27.23 -16.43 1.65
CA GLU A 178 27.25 -17.49 0.63
C GLU A 178 25.93 -17.49 -0.16
N THR A 179 24.80 -17.41 0.54
CA THR A 179 23.47 -17.34 -0.10
C THR A 179 23.32 -16.10 -0.95
N LEU A 180 23.80 -14.94 -0.46
CA LEU A 180 23.77 -13.68 -1.20
C LEU A 180 24.63 -13.72 -2.46
N GLN A 181 25.80 -14.37 -2.40
CA GLN A 181 26.68 -14.57 -3.57
C GLN A 181 25.99 -15.45 -4.64
N LEU A 182 25.34 -16.54 -4.20
CA LEU A 182 24.58 -17.41 -5.12
C LEU A 182 23.39 -16.69 -5.74
N LEU A 183 22.67 -15.90 -4.93
CA LEU A 183 21.56 -15.09 -5.42
C LEU A 183 22.04 -14.07 -6.46
N ARG A 184 23.10 -13.33 -6.14
CA ARG A 184 23.69 -12.36 -7.06
C ARG A 184 24.07 -12.99 -8.40
N LYS A 185 24.76 -14.13 -8.39
CA LYS A 185 25.12 -14.85 -9.62
C LYS A 185 23.88 -15.20 -10.45
N LYS A 186 22.80 -15.65 -9.79
CA LYS A 186 21.54 -16.02 -10.47
C LYS A 186 20.75 -14.84 -11.03
N VAL A 187 20.92 -13.66 -10.46
CA VAL A 187 20.23 -12.43 -10.92
C VAL A 187 21.01 -11.77 -12.05
N GLU A 188 22.33 -11.95 -12.10
CA GLU A 188 23.20 -11.42 -13.16
C GLU A 188 23.27 -12.32 -14.42
N GLU A 189 22.78 -13.57 -14.35
CA GLU A 189 22.59 -14.52 -15.49
C GLU A 189 21.32 -14.18 -16.29
#